data_61e30c68bffaddce6a005119ab160471
#
_entry.id   61e30c68bffaddce6a005119ab160471
#
_cell.length_a   1.000
_cell.length_b   1.000
_cell.length_c   1.000
_cell.angle_alpha   90.00
_cell.angle_beta   90.00
_cell.angle_gamma   90.00
#
_symmetry.space_group_name_H-M   'P 1'
#
loop_
_entity.id
_entity.type
_entity.pdbx_description
1 polymer ?
#
loop_
_entity_poly.entity_id
_entity_poly.type
_entity_poly.pdbx_seq_one_letter_code
_entity_poly.pdbx_strand_id
1 'polypeptide(L)'
;MTQNNAPRLLLAGTGSGCGKTTVTTAILRALQRRGVKLNAFKCGPDYIDPMFHTAVLGVPSRNLDLFFEDEAGIRSQLARHIQPDGLGVIEGVMGFYDGVSGTTDTASAAHLARATGTPAVLIVRPKGQSLSLAAQIHGFRTFAENTLAGVILNGVSAGMYSFYKQIAEKAGLPVLGFLPPVPEAEIPDRHLGLVTADELSDLREKIDRLADAAEEGIDLHALCALAQTAKPLTDTHMPLARVTDFPVRIAVAKDRAFCFYYEDNFDVLHELGAELVPFSPLTDERLPEHIDGLYLGGGYPELYEKQLSENEIMRDSIKTAILSGLPTVAECGGFLYLLQSLDGAAMAGVLPTSAHMTHRLQPFGYVTLTANSDNLLCEAGGQFPVHEFHYAQAVDNGTDFRAVKPNGRAWDCGFASDTLYAGFPHLYFRAKTEIAANFVRKCAERSGK
;
A
#
# COMPACT_ATOMS: atom_id res chain seq x y z
N MET A 1 9.62 18.50 -19.70
CA MET A 1 9.36 17.04 -19.71
C MET A 1 10.70 16.33 -19.91
N THR A 2 11.24 15.75 -18.86
CA THR A 2 12.49 14.97 -18.93
C THR A 2 12.15 13.51 -19.16
N GLN A 3 12.68 12.94 -20.24
CA GLN A 3 12.54 11.51 -20.50
C GLN A 3 13.54 10.75 -19.64
N ASN A 4 13.06 9.78 -18.85
CA ASN A 4 13.88 8.97 -17.94
C ASN A 4 13.85 7.50 -18.39
N ASN A 5 15.02 6.92 -18.61
CA ASN A 5 15.19 5.49 -18.90
C ASN A 5 15.12 4.63 -17.63
N ALA A 6 14.28 4.96 -16.67
CA ALA A 6 14.16 4.27 -15.40
C ALA A 6 14.05 2.74 -15.57
N PRO A 7 15.13 1.97 -15.40
CA PRO A 7 15.11 0.51 -15.50
C PRO A 7 14.13 -0.05 -14.48
N ARG A 8 13.27 -0.98 -14.91
CA ARG A 8 12.28 -1.55 -13.99
C ARG A 8 11.74 -2.88 -14.49
N LEU A 9 11.24 -3.67 -13.58
CA LEU A 9 10.55 -4.93 -13.87
C LEU A 9 9.36 -5.12 -12.94
N LEU A 10 8.37 -5.90 -13.39
CA LEU A 10 7.20 -6.27 -12.59
C LEU A 10 7.24 -7.78 -12.30
N LEU A 11 7.13 -8.13 -11.02
CA LEU A 11 7.04 -9.50 -10.54
C LEU A 11 5.56 -9.84 -10.32
N ALA A 12 4.98 -10.64 -11.19
CA ALA A 12 3.57 -11.02 -11.17
C ALA A 12 3.37 -12.46 -10.73
N GLY A 13 2.18 -12.80 -10.27
CA GLY A 13 1.86 -14.17 -9.89
C GLY A 13 0.73 -14.78 -10.70
N THR A 14 0.61 -16.11 -10.65
CA THR A 14 -0.52 -16.83 -11.22
C THR A 14 -1.79 -16.72 -10.36
N GLY A 15 -1.68 -16.18 -9.14
CA GLY A 15 -2.75 -16.00 -8.19
C GLY A 15 -2.21 -15.62 -6.82
N SER A 16 -3.11 -15.46 -5.83
CA SER A 16 -2.72 -15.31 -4.43
C SER A 16 -2.04 -16.58 -3.91
N GLY A 17 -1.06 -16.43 -3.00
CA GLY A 17 -0.35 -17.57 -2.40
C GLY A 17 0.67 -18.27 -3.32
N CYS A 18 0.97 -17.75 -4.51
CA CYS A 18 2.04 -18.30 -5.37
C CYS A 18 3.45 -17.92 -4.92
N GLY A 19 3.58 -17.06 -3.89
CA GLY A 19 4.84 -16.62 -3.27
C GLY A 19 5.48 -15.39 -3.89
N LYS A 20 4.67 -14.46 -4.43
CA LYS A 20 5.16 -13.17 -4.96
C LYS A 20 6.01 -12.42 -3.95
N THR A 21 5.47 -12.14 -2.77
CA THR A 21 6.16 -11.40 -1.71
C THR A 21 7.47 -12.05 -1.31
N THR A 22 7.48 -13.39 -1.15
CA THR A 22 8.71 -14.14 -0.84
C THR A 22 9.77 -13.98 -1.92
N VAL A 23 9.40 -14.17 -3.21
CA VAL A 23 10.33 -14.05 -4.34
C VAL A 23 10.78 -12.59 -4.53
N THR A 24 9.87 -11.62 -4.41
CA THR A 24 10.21 -10.19 -4.50
C THR A 24 11.19 -9.78 -3.41
N THR A 25 10.93 -10.16 -2.17
CA THR A 25 11.81 -9.90 -1.02
C THR A 25 13.20 -10.52 -1.22
N ALA A 26 13.25 -11.78 -1.67
CA ALA A 26 14.50 -12.47 -1.95
C ALA A 26 15.32 -11.73 -3.02
N ILE A 27 14.70 -11.32 -4.12
CA ILE A 27 15.34 -10.59 -5.23
C ILE A 27 15.79 -9.20 -4.76
N LEU A 28 14.95 -8.45 -4.08
CA LEU A 28 15.30 -7.11 -3.55
C LEU A 28 16.54 -7.20 -2.65
N ARG A 29 16.55 -8.16 -1.72
CA ARG A 29 17.68 -8.32 -0.80
C ARG A 29 18.96 -8.79 -1.51
N ALA A 30 18.87 -9.72 -2.43
CA ALA A 30 20.00 -10.19 -3.22
C ALA A 30 20.61 -9.07 -4.09
N LEU A 31 19.77 -8.25 -4.74
CA LEU A 31 20.23 -7.11 -5.52
C LEU A 31 20.82 -6.01 -4.64
N GLN A 32 20.24 -5.75 -3.47
CA GLN A 32 20.77 -4.78 -2.48
C GLN A 32 22.18 -5.18 -2.02
N ARG A 33 22.42 -6.47 -1.72
CA ARG A 33 23.74 -6.98 -1.36
C ARG A 33 24.79 -6.78 -2.47
N ARG A 34 24.37 -6.73 -3.73
CA ARG A 34 25.22 -6.43 -4.90
C ARG A 34 25.42 -4.94 -5.13
N GLY A 35 24.92 -4.08 -4.23
CA GLY A 35 25.07 -2.63 -4.32
C GLY A 35 24.15 -1.96 -5.35
N VAL A 36 23.11 -2.66 -5.85
CA VAL A 36 22.13 -2.07 -6.77
C VAL A 36 21.27 -1.08 -5.98
N LYS A 37 21.12 0.15 -6.46
CA LYS A 37 20.17 1.13 -5.92
C LYS A 37 18.75 0.68 -6.29
N LEU A 38 17.88 0.52 -5.32
CA LEU A 38 16.54 -0.03 -5.50
C LEU A 38 15.45 0.93 -5.07
N ASN A 39 14.36 0.93 -5.80
CA ASN A 39 13.06 1.41 -5.37
C ASN A 39 12.05 0.29 -5.56
N ALA A 40 11.25 0.01 -4.54
CA ALA A 40 10.18 -0.96 -4.61
C ALA A 40 8.84 -0.26 -4.85
N PHE A 41 7.95 -0.96 -5.55
CA PHE A 41 6.59 -0.50 -5.76
C PHE A 41 5.63 -1.67 -5.57
N LYS A 42 4.44 -1.36 -5.07
CA LYS A 42 3.35 -2.32 -4.96
C LYS A 42 2.22 -1.95 -5.90
N CYS A 43 1.80 -2.89 -6.74
CA CYS A 43 0.57 -2.73 -7.52
C CYS A 43 -0.64 -2.82 -6.57
N GLY A 44 -1.53 -1.84 -6.63
CA GLY A 44 -2.73 -1.79 -5.81
C GLY A 44 -2.56 -1.15 -4.43
N PRO A 45 -3.61 -1.18 -3.58
CA PRO A 45 -3.75 -0.36 -2.39
C PRO A 45 -3.18 -0.99 -1.11
N ASP A 46 -2.29 -1.96 -1.22
CA ASP A 46 -1.71 -2.69 -0.11
C ASP A 46 -0.77 -1.80 0.71
N TYR A 47 -0.88 -1.84 2.04
CA TYR A 47 0.01 -1.11 2.97
C TYR A 47 1.14 -1.98 3.51
N ILE A 48 0.91 -3.29 3.63
CA ILE A 48 1.80 -4.21 4.34
C ILE A 48 3.10 -4.40 3.58
N ASP A 49 3.02 -4.74 2.29
CA ASP A 49 4.21 -4.97 1.48
C ASP A 49 5.10 -3.71 1.33
N PRO A 50 4.57 -2.48 1.06
CA PRO A 50 5.37 -1.26 1.05
C PRO A 50 6.06 -0.96 2.37
N MET A 51 5.35 -1.11 3.51
CA MET A 51 5.95 -0.95 4.83
C MET A 51 7.06 -1.96 5.08
N PHE A 52 6.83 -3.23 4.70
CA PHE A 52 7.82 -4.28 4.83
C PHE A 52 9.09 -3.98 4.03
N HIS A 53 8.95 -3.59 2.76
CA HIS A 53 10.09 -3.21 1.93
C HIS A 53 10.87 -2.04 2.56
N THR A 54 10.18 -1.03 3.07
CA THR A 54 10.81 0.14 3.66
C THR A 54 11.41 -0.16 5.03
N ALA A 55 10.66 -0.74 5.96
CA ALA A 55 11.10 -0.93 7.34
C ALA A 55 12.13 -2.05 7.50
N VAL A 56 11.97 -3.15 6.76
CA VAL A 56 12.80 -4.35 6.92
C VAL A 56 13.98 -4.37 5.97
N LEU A 57 13.75 -4.06 4.69
CA LEU A 57 14.80 -4.04 3.68
C LEU A 57 15.51 -2.69 3.57
N GLY A 58 14.92 -1.61 4.09
CA GLY A 58 15.44 -0.25 3.88
C GLY A 58 15.33 0.21 2.41
N VAL A 59 14.43 -0.40 1.64
CA VAL A 59 14.16 -0.04 0.24
C VAL A 59 12.93 0.84 0.20
N PRO A 60 13.00 2.13 -0.20
CA PRO A 60 11.84 2.99 -0.33
C PRO A 60 10.77 2.34 -1.21
N SER A 61 9.54 2.26 -0.72
CA SER A 61 8.45 1.59 -1.40
C SER A 61 7.20 2.46 -1.48
N ARG A 62 6.46 2.37 -2.59
CA ARG A 62 5.26 3.15 -2.90
C ARG A 62 4.20 2.30 -3.57
N ASN A 63 2.96 2.79 -3.57
CA ASN A 63 1.86 2.16 -4.29
C ASN A 63 1.74 2.71 -5.71
N LEU A 64 1.37 1.84 -6.64
CA LEU A 64 1.00 2.18 -8.02
C LEU A 64 -0.39 1.60 -8.29
N ASP A 65 -1.39 2.45 -8.39
CA ASP A 65 -2.77 2.00 -8.43
C ASP A 65 -3.59 2.71 -9.51
N LEU A 66 -3.92 1.97 -10.57
CA LEU A 66 -4.72 2.44 -11.71
C LEU A 66 -6.22 2.60 -11.42
N PHE A 67 -6.68 2.29 -10.21
CA PHE A 67 -8.00 2.69 -9.75
C PHE A 67 -7.99 4.12 -9.21
N PHE A 68 -6.89 4.53 -8.63
CA PHE A 68 -6.72 5.86 -8.04
C PHE A 68 -6.19 6.89 -9.01
N GLU A 69 -5.27 6.49 -9.90
CA GLU A 69 -4.62 7.39 -10.84
C GLU A 69 -4.74 6.87 -12.28
N ASP A 70 -4.67 7.78 -13.23
CA ASP A 70 -4.58 7.41 -14.64
C ASP A 70 -3.16 6.92 -15.01
N GLU A 71 -3.04 6.38 -16.20
CA GLU A 71 -1.77 5.87 -16.70
C GLU A 71 -0.66 6.92 -16.76
N ALA A 72 -0.99 8.20 -16.99
CA ALA A 72 -0.01 9.28 -17.06
C ALA A 72 0.54 9.60 -15.68
N GLY A 73 -0.32 9.63 -14.64
CA GLY A 73 0.06 9.79 -13.24
C GLY A 73 0.98 8.66 -12.78
N ILE A 74 0.62 7.40 -13.06
CA ILE A 74 1.45 6.24 -12.73
C ILE A 74 2.83 6.29 -13.42
N ARG A 75 2.89 6.66 -14.71
CA ARG A 75 4.17 6.83 -15.42
C ARG A 75 5.02 7.93 -14.80
N SER A 76 4.41 9.02 -14.42
CA SER A 76 5.08 10.15 -13.76
C SER A 76 5.62 9.75 -12.38
N GLN A 77 4.86 9.00 -11.57
CA GLN A 77 5.33 8.46 -10.29
C GLN A 77 6.58 7.59 -10.45
N LEU A 78 6.56 6.63 -11.37
CA LEU A 78 7.71 5.79 -11.64
C LEU A 78 8.94 6.61 -12.09
N ALA A 79 8.75 7.57 -13.01
CA ALA A 79 9.83 8.42 -13.49
C ALA A 79 10.48 9.25 -12.39
N ARG A 80 9.69 9.70 -11.42
CA ARG A 80 10.12 10.57 -10.32
C ARG A 80 10.78 9.81 -9.18
N HIS A 81 10.28 8.61 -8.87
CA HIS A 81 10.70 7.88 -7.67
C HIS A 81 11.75 6.80 -7.92
N ILE A 82 11.99 6.38 -9.15
CA ILE A 82 13.14 5.52 -9.46
C ILE A 82 14.40 6.42 -9.46
N GLN A 83 15.31 6.15 -8.52
CA GLN A 83 16.55 6.92 -8.37
C GLN A 83 17.39 6.89 -9.66
N PRO A 84 18.16 7.95 -9.95
CA PRO A 84 19.15 7.90 -11.02
C PRO A 84 20.09 6.70 -10.85
N ASP A 85 20.34 5.95 -11.92
CA ASP A 85 21.10 4.69 -11.92
C ASP A 85 20.51 3.60 -11.01
N GLY A 86 19.25 3.74 -10.62
CA GLY A 86 18.50 2.77 -9.81
C GLY A 86 17.70 1.78 -10.64
N LEU A 87 17.15 0.80 -9.98
CA LEU A 87 16.25 -0.21 -10.51
C LEU A 87 14.92 -0.20 -9.76
N GLY A 88 13.83 -0.03 -10.49
CA GLY A 88 12.48 -0.18 -9.95
C GLY A 88 12.02 -1.64 -9.96
N VAL A 89 11.56 -2.17 -8.83
CA VAL A 89 10.94 -3.49 -8.74
C VAL A 89 9.49 -3.32 -8.31
N ILE A 90 8.57 -3.74 -9.17
CA ILE A 90 7.13 -3.64 -8.91
C ILE A 90 6.62 -5.02 -8.50
N GLU A 91 6.06 -5.14 -7.30
CA GLU A 91 5.36 -6.35 -6.89
C GLU A 91 3.90 -6.29 -7.31
N GLY A 92 3.44 -7.29 -8.07
CA GLY A 92 2.04 -7.43 -8.49
C GLY A 92 1.11 -7.80 -7.34
N VAL A 93 -0.17 -7.54 -7.52
CA VAL A 93 -1.25 -7.93 -6.60
C VAL A 93 -2.00 -9.14 -7.16
N MET A 94 -2.54 -10.01 -6.30
CA MET A 94 -3.34 -11.19 -6.69
C MET A 94 -2.74 -11.98 -7.88
N GLY A 95 -3.52 -12.37 -8.87
CA GLY A 95 -3.04 -12.91 -10.14
C GLY A 95 -2.79 -11.81 -11.16
N PHE A 96 -1.95 -12.10 -12.16
CA PHE A 96 -1.50 -11.13 -13.16
C PHE A 96 -2.64 -10.36 -13.85
N TYR A 97 -3.76 -11.03 -14.12
CA TYR A 97 -4.94 -10.45 -14.77
C TYR A 97 -6.08 -10.08 -13.81
N ASP A 98 -5.90 -10.30 -12.50
CA ASP A 98 -6.96 -10.02 -11.53
C ASP A 98 -7.08 -8.51 -11.30
N GLY A 99 -8.17 -7.90 -11.80
CA GLY A 99 -8.46 -6.48 -11.68
C GLY A 99 -9.60 -6.16 -10.72
N VAL A 100 -10.08 -4.93 -10.77
CA VAL A 100 -11.00 -4.35 -9.75
C VAL A 100 -12.34 -5.09 -9.56
N SER A 101 -12.86 -5.76 -10.57
CA SER A 101 -14.16 -6.45 -10.50
C SER A 101 -14.06 -7.97 -10.54
N GLY A 102 -12.87 -8.54 -10.68
CA GLY A 102 -12.64 -9.96 -10.86
C GLY A 102 -13.08 -10.52 -12.23
N THR A 103 -13.63 -9.68 -13.12
CA THR A 103 -14.06 -10.03 -14.49
C THR A 103 -13.40 -9.19 -15.57
N THR A 104 -12.54 -8.26 -15.18
CA THR A 104 -11.75 -7.39 -16.04
C THR A 104 -10.31 -7.32 -15.52
N ASP A 105 -9.37 -7.03 -16.42
CA ASP A 105 -7.99 -6.77 -16.05
C ASP A 105 -7.70 -5.29 -15.72
N THR A 106 -8.73 -4.45 -15.64
CA THR A 106 -8.60 -3.04 -15.24
C THR A 106 -7.97 -2.94 -13.85
N ALA A 107 -6.91 -2.12 -13.74
CA ALA A 107 -6.08 -1.94 -12.54
C ALA A 107 -5.38 -3.22 -12.04
N SER A 108 -5.28 -4.28 -12.88
CA SER A 108 -4.46 -5.45 -12.59
C SER A 108 -2.96 -5.18 -12.79
N ALA A 109 -2.13 -6.12 -12.36
CA ALA A 109 -0.70 -6.11 -12.65
C ALA A 109 -0.40 -6.11 -14.17
N ALA A 110 -1.23 -6.80 -14.98
CA ALA A 110 -1.12 -6.80 -16.43
C ALA A 110 -1.43 -5.42 -17.03
N HIS A 111 -2.49 -4.76 -16.56
CA HIS A 111 -2.80 -3.39 -16.98
C HIS A 111 -1.66 -2.43 -16.62
N LEU A 112 -1.17 -2.47 -15.38
CA LEU A 112 -0.05 -1.64 -14.93
C LEU A 112 1.20 -1.85 -15.79
N ALA A 113 1.55 -3.10 -16.09
CA ALA A 113 2.72 -3.44 -16.91
C ALA A 113 2.60 -2.90 -18.34
N ARG A 114 1.41 -3.01 -18.97
CA ARG A 114 1.14 -2.42 -20.29
C ARG A 114 1.19 -0.89 -20.28
N ALA A 115 0.48 -0.27 -19.33
CA ALA A 115 0.38 1.18 -19.19
C ALA A 115 1.74 1.85 -19.02
N THR A 116 2.65 1.17 -18.34
CA THR A 116 3.99 1.68 -18.06
C THR A 116 5.06 1.16 -19.03
N GLY A 117 4.75 0.19 -19.90
CA GLY A 117 5.75 -0.46 -20.75
C GLY A 117 6.82 -1.20 -19.94
N THR A 118 6.43 -1.77 -18.81
CA THR A 118 7.32 -2.51 -17.90
C THR A 118 7.34 -3.99 -18.26
N PRO A 119 8.50 -4.63 -18.49
CA PRO A 119 8.56 -6.08 -18.68
C PRO A 119 8.15 -6.80 -17.39
N ALA A 120 7.32 -7.84 -17.53
CA ALA A 120 6.81 -8.62 -16.41
C ALA A 120 7.42 -10.02 -16.38
N VAL A 121 7.67 -10.52 -15.16
CA VAL A 121 8.13 -11.89 -14.89
C VAL A 121 7.06 -12.61 -14.10
N LEU A 122 6.62 -13.75 -14.60
CA LEU A 122 5.56 -14.55 -13.97
C LEU A 122 6.16 -15.50 -12.93
N ILE A 123 5.78 -15.35 -11.68
CA ILE A 123 6.10 -16.27 -10.59
C ILE A 123 5.07 -17.39 -10.58
N VAL A 124 5.54 -18.62 -10.74
CA VAL A 124 4.70 -19.82 -10.81
C VAL A 124 5.14 -20.83 -9.76
N ARG A 125 4.19 -21.38 -9.03
CA ARG A 125 4.41 -22.47 -8.07
C ARG A 125 3.84 -23.78 -8.63
N PRO A 126 4.65 -24.68 -9.22
CA PRO A 126 4.18 -25.88 -9.91
C PRO A 126 3.82 -27.01 -8.93
N LYS A 127 2.89 -26.74 -7.99
CA LYS A 127 2.48 -27.74 -6.99
C LYS A 127 1.54 -28.77 -7.63
N GLY A 128 1.96 -30.05 -7.67
CA GLY A 128 1.16 -31.15 -8.22
C GLY A 128 0.95 -31.11 -9.73
N GLN A 129 1.80 -30.40 -10.47
CA GLN A 129 1.72 -30.25 -11.93
C GLN A 129 2.93 -30.90 -12.62
N SER A 130 2.72 -31.33 -13.85
CA SER A 130 3.78 -31.68 -14.81
C SER A 130 3.54 -30.86 -16.09
N LEU A 131 3.19 -31.49 -17.22
CA LEU A 131 2.99 -30.81 -18.50
C LEU A 131 1.87 -29.74 -18.46
N SER A 132 0.91 -29.85 -17.55
CA SER A 132 -0.11 -28.82 -17.30
C SER A 132 0.46 -27.46 -16.91
N LEU A 133 1.67 -27.41 -16.34
CA LEU A 133 2.40 -26.17 -16.08
C LEU A 133 2.65 -25.36 -17.36
N ALA A 134 3.02 -26.04 -18.46
CA ALA A 134 3.23 -25.39 -19.76
C ALA A 134 1.93 -24.78 -20.29
N ALA A 135 0.80 -25.50 -20.15
CA ALA A 135 -0.51 -25.00 -20.55
C ALA A 135 -0.93 -23.78 -19.72
N GLN A 136 -0.69 -23.80 -18.40
CA GLN A 136 -0.95 -22.67 -17.53
C GLN A 136 -0.15 -21.42 -17.95
N ILE A 137 1.17 -21.56 -18.11
CA ILE A 137 2.05 -20.43 -18.49
C ILE A 137 1.67 -19.91 -19.90
N HIS A 138 1.40 -20.84 -20.83
CA HIS A 138 0.95 -20.49 -22.18
C HIS A 138 -0.36 -19.68 -22.14
N GLY A 139 -1.33 -20.10 -21.30
CA GLY A 139 -2.56 -19.34 -21.08
C GLY A 139 -2.27 -17.91 -20.61
N PHE A 140 -1.43 -17.71 -19.61
CA PHE A 140 -1.05 -16.36 -19.15
C PHE A 140 -0.41 -15.53 -20.25
N ARG A 141 0.45 -16.15 -21.08
CA ARG A 141 1.14 -15.48 -22.19
C ARG A 141 0.19 -15.03 -23.30
N THR A 142 -0.86 -15.80 -23.59
CA THR A 142 -1.70 -15.63 -24.80
C THR A 142 -3.13 -15.13 -24.51
N PHE A 143 -3.53 -15.06 -23.25
CA PHE A 143 -4.88 -14.69 -22.87
C PHE A 143 -5.28 -13.27 -23.29
N ALA A 144 -4.37 -12.31 -23.16
CA ALA A 144 -4.55 -10.92 -23.57
C ALA A 144 -3.18 -10.30 -23.90
N GLU A 145 -3.18 -9.12 -24.52
CA GLU A 145 -1.95 -8.34 -24.72
C GLU A 145 -1.27 -8.09 -23.37
N ASN A 146 0.04 -8.37 -23.31
CA ASN A 146 0.81 -8.25 -22.07
C ASN A 146 2.31 -8.08 -22.35
N THR A 147 3.08 -7.86 -21.27
CA THR A 147 4.53 -7.65 -21.29
C THR A 147 5.30 -8.79 -20.65
N LEU A 148 4.71 -9.99 -20.54
CA LEU A 148 5.40 -11.16 -19.98
C LEU A 148 6.64 -11.51 -20.78
N ALA A 149 7.80 -11.53 -20.11
CA ALA A 149 9.11 -11.71 -20.72
C ALA A 149 9.94 -12.82 -20.07
N GLY A 150 9.44 -13.43 -18.98
CA GLY A 150 10.13 -14.52 -18.31
C GLY A 150 9.28 -15.18 -17.23
N VAL A 151 9.81 -16.27 -16.69
CA VAL A 151 9.18 -17.06 -15.62
C VAL A 151 10.19 -17.32 -14.51
N ILE A 152 9.77 -17.25 -13.25
CA ILE A 152 10.49 -17.76 -12.07
C ILE A 152 9.65 -18.87 -11.45
N LEU A 153 10.30 -20.01 -11.16
CA LEU A 153 9.68 -21.16 -10.53
C LEU A 153 9.85 -21.08 -9.02
N ASN A 154 8.76 -20.92 -8.26
CA ASN A 154 8.81 -20.85 -6.80
C ASN A 154 8.46 -22.17 -6.14
N GLY A 155 9.16 -22.53 -5.06
CA GLY A 155 8.96 -23.76 -4.30
C GLY A 155 9.45 -25.03 -5.05
N VAL A 156 10.42 -24.88 -5.93
CA VAL A 156 11.02 -25.98 -6.71
C VAL A 156 12.40 -26.28 -6.16
N SER A 157 12.66 -27.53 -5.77
CA SER A 157 14.01 -27.96 -5.34
C SER A 157 15.01 -27.99 -6.50
N ALA A 158 16.30 -27.83 -6.21
CA ALA A 158 17.37 -27.87 -7.20
C ALA A 158 17.34 -29.15 -8.06
N GLY A 159 17.03 -30.31 -7.44
CA GLY A 159 16.92 -31.57 -8.16
C GLY A 159 15.77 -31.67 -9.16
N MET A 160 14.70 -30.88 -8.94
CA MET A 160 13.52 -30.82 -9.83
C MET A 160 13.58 -29.67 -10.82
N TYR A 161 14.53 -28.76 -10.68
CA TYR A 161 14.56 -27.53 -11.49
C TYR A 161 14.67 -27.82 -12.99
N SER A 162 15.61 -28.70 -13.41
CA SER A 162 15.77 -29.03 -14.82
C SER A 162 14.51 -29.62 -15.45
N PHE A 163 13.77 -30.45 -14.69
CA PHE A 163 12.49 -31.02 -15.13
C PHE A 163 11.44 -29.94 -15.37
N TYR A 164 11.22 -29.07 -14.38
CA TYR A 164 10.22 -28.02 -14.49
C TYR A 164 10.61 -26.92 -15.49
N LYS A 165 11.92 -26.61 -15.61
CA LYS A 165 12.43 -25.68 -16.61
C LYS A 165 12.06 -26.10 -18.03
N GLN A 166 12.37 -27.37 -18.39
CA GLN A 166 12.03 -27.91 -19.71
C GLN A 166 10.53 -27.88 -20.02
N ILE A 167 9.68 -28.06 -19.01
CA ILE A 167 8.22 -27.96 -19.16
C ILE A 167 7.79 -26.49 -19.34
N ALA A 168 8.26 -25.59 -18.49
CA ALA A 168 7.87 -24.19 -18.52
C ALA A 168 8.28 -23.51 -19.82
N GLU A 169 9.48 -23.80 -20.33
CA GLU A 169 9.99 -23.22 -21.59
C GLU A 169 9.20 -23.65 -22.82
N LYS A 170 8.42 -24.75 -22.76
CA LYS A 170 7.46 -25.11 -23.83
C LYS A 170 6.35 -24.07 -24.05
N ALA A 171 6.09 -23.24 -23.04
CA ALA A 171 5.16 -22.11 -23.16
C ALA A 171 5.75 -20.93 -23.96
N GLY A 172 7.04 -20.99 -24.34
CA GLY A 172 7.72 -19.97 -25.15
C GLY A 172 8.15 -18.73 -24.39
N LEU A 173 8.35 -18.84 -23.06
CA LEU A 173 8.98 -17.83 -22.20
C LEU A 173 10.26 -18.43 -21.58
N PRO A 174 11.35 -17.64 -21.46
CA PRO A 174 12.54 -18.10 -20.77
C PRO A 174 12.28 -18.29 -19.27
N VAL A 175 12.86 -19.32 -18.68
CA VAL A 175 12.88 -19.51 -17.23
C VAL A 175 14.12 -18.84 -16.66
N LEU A 176 13.91 -17.79 -15.88
CA LEU A 176 14.96 -16.94 -15.28
C LEU A 176 15.48 -17.51 -13.95
N GLY A 177 15.03 -18.69 -13.58
CA GLY A 177 15.51 -19.38 -12.39
C GLY A 177 14.39 -19.93 -11.51
N PHE A 178 14.77 -20.30 -10.30
CA PHE A 178 13.86 -20.84 -9.30
C PHE A 178 14.22 -20.38 -7.90
N LEU A 179 13.25 -20.38 -7.00
CA LEU A 179 13.45 -20.25 -5.57
C LEU A 179 13.07 -21.59 -4.92
N PRO A 180 13.98 -22.26 -4.20
CA PRO A 180 13.64 -23.48 -3.48
C PRO A 180 12.73 -23.20 -2.28
N PRO A 181 12.07 -24.21 -1.71
CA PRO A 181 11.48 -24.09 -0.39
C PRO A 181 12.56 -23.74 0.64
N VAL A 182 12.35 -22.71 1.44
CA VAL A 182 13.22 -22.30 2.55
C VAL A 182 12.36 -22.28 3.83
N PRO A 183 12.11 -23.45 4.45
CA PRO A 183 11.17 -23.55 5.59
C PRO A 183 11.53 -22.63 6.76
N GLU A 184 12.84 -22.44 7.01
CA GLU A 184 13.36 -21.60 8.09
C GLU A 184 13.18 -20.08 7.82
N ALA A 185 12.80 -19.72 6.60
CA ALA A 185 12.61 -18.35 6.16
C ALA A 185 11.14 -18.05 5.75
N GLU A 186 10.19 -18.82 6.30
CA GLU A 186 8.77 -18.54 6.08
C GLU A 186 8.39 -17.21 6.74
N ILE A 187 7.91 -16.27 5.94
CA ILE A 187 7.47 -14.95 6.40
C ILE A 187 5.96 -15.05 6.67
N PRO A 188 5.49 -14.79 7.90
CA PRO A 188 4.06 -14.87 8.23
C PRO A 188 3.25 -13.82 7.48
N ASP A 189 2.16 -14.21 6.85
CA ASP A 189 1.32 -13.36 6.00
C ASP A 189 0.65 -12.14 6.69
N ARG A 190 0.59 -12.08 8.03
CA ARG A 190 -0.27 -11.12 8.75
C ARG A 190 0.44 -10.13 9.67
N HIS A 191 1.76 -10.20 9.86
CA HIS A 191 2.45 -9.37 10.86
C HIS A 191 3.58 -8.52 10.31
N LEU A 192 3.67 -8.36 9.01
CA LEU A 192 4.77 -7.69 8.31
C LEU A 192 4.93 -6.19 8.66
N GLY A 193 3.93 -5.57 9.26
CA GLY A 193 3.97 -4.15 9.66
C GLY A 193 4.23 -3.88 11.15
N LEU A 194 4.26 -4.93 12.01
CA LEU A 194 4.23 -4.79 13.48
C LEU A 194 5.45 -5.38 14.18
N VAL A 195 6.62 -5.32 13.56
CA VAL A 195 7.81 -6.02 14.04
C VAL A 195 8.51 -5.26 15.16
N THR A 196 8.80 -5.94 16.27
CA THR A 196 9.70 -5.45 17.32
C THR A 196 11.16 -5.47 16.85
N ALA A 197 12.08 -4.85 17.61
CA ALA A 197 13.51 -4.86 17.27
C ALA A 197 14.08 -6.30 17.21
N ASP A 198 13.62 -7.19 18.10
CA ASP A 198 14.04 -8.60 18.14
C ASP A 198 13.45 -9.38 16.97
N GLU A 199 12.15 -9.19 16.68
CA GLU A 199 11.49 -9.75 15.50
C GLU A 199 12.12 -9.23 14.20
N LEU A 200 12.57 -7.97 14.14
CA LEU A 200 13.33 -7.42 13.01
C LEU A 200 14.65 -8.15 12.79
N SER A 201 15.34 -8.56 13.85
CA SER A 201 16.59 -9.32 13.74
C SER A 201 16.35 -10.71 13.13
N ASP A 202 15.38 -11.47 13.68
CA ASP A 202 14.99 -12.79 13.16
C ASP A 202 14.50 -12.68 11.70
N LEU A 203 13.71 -11.65 11.40
CA LEU A 203 13.18 -11.42 10.06
C LEU A 203 14.28 -11.09 9.05
N ARG A 204 15.28 -10.30 9.44
CA ARG A 204 16.44 -10.01 8.58
C ARG A 204 17.25 -11.26 8.29
N GLU A 205 17.47 -12.12 9.27
CA GLU A 205 18.15 -13.41 9.07
C GLU A 205 17.38 -14.29 8.08
N LYS A 206 16.05 -14.38 8.22
CA LYS A 206 15.19 -15.12 7.28
C LYS A 206 15.29 -14.56 5.85
N ILE A 207 15.26 -13.23 5.74
CA ILE A 207 15.39 -12.56 4.43
C ILE A 207 16.77 -12.78 3.83
N ASP A 208 17.82 -12.79 4.65
CA ASP A 208 19.18 -13.08 4.19
C ASP A 208 19.29 -14.51 3.64
N ARG A 209 18.65 -15.50 4.27
CA ARG A 209 18.56 -16.87 3.75
C ARG A 209 17.76 -16.95 2.44
N LEU A 210 16.69 -16.18 2.30
CA LEU A 210 15.93 -16.08 1.05
C LEU A 210 16.80 -15.47 -0.07
N ALA A 211 17.61 -14.46 0.27
CA ALA A 211 18.54 -13.85 -0.68
C ALA A 211 19.63 -14.81 -1.12
N ASP A 212 20.21 -15.61 -0.21
CA ASP A 212 21.18 -16.65 -0.55
C ASP A 212 20.58 -17.64 -1.56
N ALA A 213 19.35 -18.11 -1.29
CA ALA A 213 18.64 -19.01 -2.19
C ALA A 213 18.33 -18.37 -3.56
N ALA A 214 18.04 -17.06 -3.59
CA ALA A 214 17.82 -16.32 -4.83
C ALA A 214 19.13 -16.12 -5.61
N GLU A 215 20.24 -15.84 -4.94
CA GLU A 215 21.56 -15.71 -5.58
C GLU A 215 22.04 -17.00 -6.22
N GLU A 216 21.69 -18.16 -5.65
CA GLU A 216 22.02 -19.49 -6.18
C GLU A 216 21.07 -19.93 -7.30
N GLY A 217 19.78 -19.59 -7.20
CA GLY A 217 18.75 -20.17 -8.06
C GLY A 217 18.20 -19.24 -9.14
N ILE A 218 18.32 -17.92 -9.00
CA ILE A 218 17.74 -16.93 -9.91
C ILE A 218 18.85 -16.21 -10.68
N ASP A 219 18.69 -16.10 -12.01
CA ASP A 219 19.59 -15.30 -12.83
C ASP A 219 19.29 -13.79 -12.64
N LEU A 220 19.88 -13.22 -11.59
CA LEU A 220 19.74 -11.80 -11.26
C LEU A 220 20.31 -10.87 -12.35
N HIS A 221 21.32 -11.35 -13.10
CA HIS A 221 21.88 -10.59 -14.21
C HIS A 221 20.86 -10.49 -15.37
N ALA A 222 20.23 -11.61 -15.73
CA ALA A 222 19.17 -11.62 -16.74
C ALA A 222 17.96 -10.76 -16.32
N LEU A 223 17.60 -10.74 -15.01
CA LEU A 223 16.56 -9.87 -14.48
C LEU A 223 16.92 -8.38 -14.64
N CYS A 224 18.15 -7.99 -14.29
CA CYS A 224 18.64 -6.64 -14.49
C CYS A 224 18.68 -6.24 -15.97
N ALA A 225 19.14 -7.16 -16.85
CA ALA A 225 19.14 -6.93 -18.29
C ALA A 225 17.71 -6.78 -18.85
N LEU A 226 16.77 -7.59 -18.35
CA LEU A 226 15.36 -7.46 -18.71
C LEU A 226 14.79 -6.12 -18.27
N ALA A 227 15.10 -5.65 -17.07
CA ALA A 227 14.64 -4.36 -16.56
C ALA A 227 15.09 -3.16 -17.44
N GLN A 228 16.25 -3.26 -18.07
CA GLN A 228 16.76 -2.25 -19.01
C GLN A 228 15.93 -2.15 -20.31
N THR A 229 15.11 -3.16 -20.63
CA THR A 229 14.23 -3.15 -21.80
C THR A 229 12.92 -2.38 -21.57
N ALA A 230 12.68 -1.91 -20.36
CA ALA A 230 11.50 -1.11 -20.04
C ALA A 230 11.42 0.16 -20.90
N LYS A 231 10.22 0.49 -21.38
CA LYS A 231 10.03 1.70 -22.21
C LYS A 231 10.36 2.96 -21.41
N PRO A 232 10.95 3.99 -22.03
CA PRO A 232 11.20 5.27 -21.37
C PRO A 232 9.91 5.85 -20.76
N LEU A 233 10.06 6.51 -19.61
CA LEU A 233 8.98 7.21 -18.92
C LEU A 233 9.13 8.71 -19.06
N THR A 234 8.01 9.41 -18.96
CA THR A 234 7.98 10.89 -18.94
C THR A 234 7.39 11.32 -17.60
N ASP A 235 8.14 12.14 -16.86
CA ASP A 235 7.58 12.83 -15.70
C ASP A 235 6.76 14.02 -16.16
N THR A 236 5.48 13.99 -15.84
CA THR A 236 4.49 15.05 -16.13
C THR A 236 4.00 15.72 -14.86
N HIS A 237 4.61 15.39 -13.71
CA HIS A 237 4.22 15.99 -12.44
C HIS A 237 4.41 17.50 -12.45
N MET A 238 3.38 18.19 -12.01
CA MET A 238 3.41 19.61 -11.71
C MET A 238 3.22 19.74 -10.18
N PRO A 239 4.18 20.35 -9.48
CA PRO A 239 4.06 20.56 -8.03
C PRO A 239 2.75 21.29 -7.70
N LEU A 240 2.09 20.88 -6.63
CA LEU A 240 0.88 21.54 -6.17
C LEU A 240 1.21 22.93 -5.64
N ALA A 241 0.29 23.86 -5.87
CA ALA A 241 0.39 25.17 -5.27
C ALA A 241 0.22 25.05 -3.74
N ARG A 242 1.12 25.66 -3.00
CA ARG A 242 1.01 25.73 -1.53
C ARG A 242 -0.30 26.42 -1.15
N VAL A 243 -0.94 25.91 -0.12
CA VAL A 243 -2.20 26.52 0.42
C VAL A 243 -1.89 27.82 1.16
N THR A 244 -0.70 27.92 1.78
CA THR A 244 -0.26 29.05 2.56
C THR A 244 1.26 29.19 2.48
N ASP A 245 1.76 30.42 2.71
CA ASP A 245 3.20 30.71 2.74
C ASP A 245 3.86 30.21 4.03
N PHE A 246 3.09 29.97 5.09
CA PHE A 246 3.58 29.47 6.37
C PHE A 246 3.35 27.96 6.51
N PRO A 247 4.26 27.21 7.16
CA PRO A 247 4.05 25.79 7.38
C PRO A 247 2.85 25.54 8.29
N VAL A 248 1.99 24.62 7.85
CA VAL A 248 0.85 24.10 8.61
C VAL A 248 1.31 22.82 9.31
N ARG A 249 1.25 22.78 10.63
CA ARG A 249 1.75 21.64 11.42
C ARG A 249 0.64 20.62 11.64
N ILE A 250 0.77 19.45 11.00
CA ILE A 250 -0.17 18.34 11.11
C ILE A 250 0.46 17.23 11.95
N ALA A 251 -0.12 16.94 13.12
CA ALA A 251 0.27 15.80 13.91
C ALA A 251 -0.18 14.51 13.20
N VAL A 252 0.74 13.55 13.06
CA VAL A 252 0.49 12.26 12.41
C VAL A 252 0.76 11.14 13.41
N ALA A 253 -0.27 10.34 13.71
CA ALA A 253 -0.10 9.16 14.56
C ALA A 253 0.79 8.15 13.85
N LYS A 254 1.96 7.83 14.41
CA LYS A 254 2.93 6.94 13.77
C LYS A 254 3.61 6.04 14.79
N ASP A 255 3.04 4.86 14.98
CA ASP A 255 3.55 3.79 15.83
C ASP A 255 3.04 2.42 15.36
N ARG A 256 3.14 1.39 16.20
CA ARG A 256 2.71 0.04 15.86
C ARG A 256 1.18 -0.09 15.71
N ALA A 257 0.39 0.73 16.38
CA ALA A 257 -1.07 0.74 16.25
C ALA A 257 -1.54 1.54 15.05
N PHE A 258 -0.75 2.53 14.60
CA PHE A 258 -1.09 3.46 13.52
C PHE A 258 0.08 3.53 12.50
N CYS A 259 0.04 2.67 11.49
CA CYS A 259 1.15 2.48 10.56
C CYS A 259 0.72 2.41 9.09
N PHE A 260 -0.57 2.41 8.77
CA PHE A 260 -1.07 2.33 7.40
C PHE A 260 -1.24 3.72 6.80
N TYR A 261 -0.25 4.13 6.03
CA TYR A 261 -0.22 5.36 5.27
C TYR A 261 0.31 5.12 3.86
N TYR A 262 -0.24 5.83 2.91
CA TYR A 262 0.40 5.97 1.61
C TYR A 262 1.48 7.04 1.70
N GLU A 263 2.73 6.74 1.34
CA GLU A 263 3.82 7.73 1.30
C GLU A 263 3.48 8.90 0.36
N ASP A 264 2.70 8.62 -0.69
CA ASP A 264 2.22 9.64 -1.62
C ASP A 264 1.25 10.65 -0.96
N ASN A 265 0.53 10.25 0.10
CA ASN A 265 -0.28 11.19 0.88
C ASN A 265 0.60 12.19 1.62
N PHE A 266 1.73 11.74 2.15
CA PHE A 266 2.68 12.63 2.82
C PHE A 266 3.32 13.60 1.83
N ASP A 267 3.69 13.13 0.63
CA ASP A 267 4.21 13.99 -0.42
C ASP A 267 3.21 15.09 -0.81
N VAL A 268 1.93 14.74 -1.00
CA VAL A 268 0.86 15.71 -1.31
C VAL A 268 0.71 16.74 -0.20
N LEU A 269 0.69 16.32 1.07
CA LEU A 269 0.60 17.24 2.21
C LEU A 269 1.82 18.17 2.28
N HIS A 270 3.03 17.66 2.04
CA HIS A 270 4.26 18.47 1.99
C HIS A 270 4.23 19.49 0.84
N GLU A 271 3.82 19.07 -0.37
CA GLU A 271 3.68 19.99 -1.51
C GLU A 271 2.69 21.12 -1.22
N LEU A 272 1.58 20.82 -0.52
CA LEU A 272 0.58 21.81 -0.11
C LEU A 272 1.06 22.74 1.02
N GLY A 273 2.21 22.47 1.64
CA GLY A 273 2.82 23.32 2.67
C GLY A 273 2.70 22.78 4.09
N ALA A 274 2.29 21.53 4.29
CA ALA A 274 2.24 20.92 5.61
C ALA A 274 3.63 20.49 6.11
N GLU A 275 3.87 20.69 7.41
CA GLU A 275 4.91 20.07 8.21
C GLU A 275 4.28 18.91 8.99
N LEU A 276 4.75 17.69 8.74
CA LEU A 276 4.23 16.52 9.43
C LEU A 276 4.98 16.28 10.73
N VAL A 277 4.25 16.23 11.85
CA VAL A 277 4.80 16.06 13.20
C VAL A 277 4.38 14.67 13.71
N PRO A 278 5.26 13.66 13.65
CA PRO A 278 4.91 12.33 14.13
C PRO A 278 4.74 12.32 15.64
N PHE A 279 3.80 11.51 16.13
CA PHE A 279 3.60 11.21 17.54
C PHE A 279 3.09 9.79 17.71
N SER A 280 3.22 9.22 18.92
CA SER A 280 2.79 7.87 19.23
C SER A 280 1.63 7.86 20.21
N PRO A 281 0.41 7.51 19.80
CA PRO A 281 -0.68 7.26 20.75
C PRO A 281 -0.38 6.18 21.81
N LEU A 282 0.54 5.26 21.51
CA LEU A 282 0.94 4.20 22.46
C LEU A 282 1.89 4.69 23.56
N THR A 283 2.78 5.64 23.28
CA THR A 283 3.88 5.96 24.19
C THR A 283 3.98 7.42 24.60
N ASP A 284 3.48 8.35 23.79
CA ASP A 284 3.50 9.75 24.13
C ASP A 284 2.37 10.07 25.11
N GLU A 285 2.60 11.00 26.00
CA GLU A 285 1.65 11.37 27.03
C GLU A 285 0.48 12.19 26.47
N ARG A 286 0.74 13.05 25.48
CA ARG A 286 -0.25 13.95 24.86
C ARG A 286 0.13 14.31 23.43
N LEU A 287 -0.80 14.96 22.72
CA LEU A 287 -0.54 15.52 21.40
C LEU A 287 0.63 16.52 21.42
N PRO A 288 1.43 16.60 20.32
CA PRO A 288 2.45 17.62 20.15
C PRO A 288 1.86 19.04 20.28
N GLU A 289 2.66 19.96 20.82
CA GLU A 289 2.26 21.36 20.95
C GLU A 289 2.24 22.09 19.59
N HIS A 290 1.41 23.13 19.51
CA HIS A 290 1.32 24.02 18.33
C HIS A 290 1.02 23.28 17.02
N ILE A 291 0.09 22.33 17.06
CA ILE A 291 -0.44 21.67 15.87
C ILE A 291 -1.67 22.37 15.33
N ASP A 292 -1.80 22.37 14.02
CA ASP A 292 -2.89 23.00 13.27
C ASP A 292 -3.91 21.97 12.76
N GLY A 293 -3.50 20.68 12.68
CA GLY A 293 -4.33 19.56 12.25
C GLY A 293 -3.87 18.22 12.81
N LEU A 294 -4.70 17.20 12.63
CA LEU A 294 -4.46 15.83 13.11
C LEU A 294 -4.77 14.82 12.01
N TYR A 295 -3.85 13.87 11.78
CA TYR A 295 -4.03 12.76 10.87
C TYR A 295 -3.80 11.42 11.62
N LEU A 296 -4.87 10.67 11.81
CA LEU A 296 -4.90 9.35 12.41
C LEU A 296 -5.12 8.33 11.29
N GLY A 297 -4.06 7.68 10.82
CA GLY A 297 -4.14 6.68 9.77
C GLY A 297 -4.65 5.33 10.26
N GLY A 298 -4.68 4.36 9.36
CA GLY A 298 -5.00 2.99 9.67
C GLY A 298 -3.89 2.26 10.42
N GLY A 299 -4.16 1.00 10.74
CA GLY A 299 -3.24 0.13 11.47
C GLY A 299 -3.97 -0.99 12.19
N TYR A 300 -3.43 -1.37 13.34
CA TYR A 300 -3.92 -2.49 14.15
C TYR A 300 -4.21 -2.06 15.61
N PRO A 301 -5.10 -1.09 15.87
CA PRO A 301 -5.39 -0.64 17.22
C PRO A 301 -5.94 -1.78 18.12
N GLU A 302 -6.60 -2.78 17.52
CA GLU A 302 -7.11 -3.96 18.24
C GLU A 302 -6.02 -4.83 18.86
N LEU A 303 -4.79 -4.81 18.34
CA LEU A 303 -3.67 -5.52 18.94
C LEU A 303 -3.07 -4.78 20.15
N TYR A 304 -3.41 -3.51 20.30
CA TYR A 304 -2.89 -2.61 21.33
C TYR A 304 -4.01 -1.95 22.16
N GLU A 305 -5.23 -2.50 22.11
CA GLU A 305 -6.41 -1.92 22.75
C GLU A 305 -6.21 -1.58 24.23
N LYS A 306 -5.54 -2.48 24.98
CA LYS A 306 -5.23 -2.27 26.38
C LYS A 306 -4.31 -1.07 26.58
N GLN A 307 -3.19 -1.00 25.83
CA GLN A 307 -2.22 0.07 25.96
C GLN A 307 -2.81 1.42 25.55
N LEU A 308 -3.60 1.46 24.45
CA LEU A 308 -4.33 2.65 24.03
C LEU A 308 -5.36 3.09 25.06
N SER A 309 -6.09 2.12 25.67
CA SER A 309 -7.08 2.40 26.71
C SER A 309 -6.45 2.93 28.00
N GLU A 310 -5.29 2.43 28.41
CA GLU A 310 -4.55 2.87 29.59
C GLU A 310 -3.92 4.26 29.44
N ASN A 311 -3.67 4.73 28.20
CA ASN A 311 -3.13 6.07 27.95
C ASN A 311 -4.24 7.13 27.97
N GLU A 312 -4.84 7.35 29.16
CA GLU A 312 -5.97 8.27 29.35
C GLU A 312 -5.63 9.72 28.98
N ILE A 313 -4.44 10.19 29.30
CA ILE A 313 -4.02 11.57 29.04
C ILE A 313 -3.97 11.82 27.53
N MET A 314 -3.43 10.91 26.74
CA MET A 314 -3.43 11.01 25.28
C MET A 314 -4.84 10.99 24.71
N ARG A 315 -5.71 10.06 25.18
CA ARG A 315 -7.12 10.00 24.74
C ARG A 315 -7.87 11.29 25.01
N ASP A 316 -7.72 11.87 26.20
CA ASP A 316 -8.33 13.12 26.59
C ASP A 316 -7.77 14.32 25.81
N SER A 317 -6.45 14.31 25.52
CA SER A 317 -5.79 15.32 24.68
C SER A 317 -6.37 15.34 23.27
N ILE A 318 -6.51 14.15 22.63
CA ILE A 318 -7.11 14.00 21.30
C ILE A 318 -8.57 14.44 21.31
N LYS A 319 -9.36 13.93 22.27
CA LYS A 319 -10.78 14.28 22.41
C LYS A 319 -10.99 15.78 22.54
N THR A 320 -10.25 16.40 23.45
CA THR A 320 -10.35 17.85 23.71
C THR A 320 -9.97 18.64 22.47
N ALA A 321 -8.91 18.28 21.78
CA ALA A 321 -8.46 18.96 20.58
C ALA A 321 -9.50 18.89 19.46
N ILE A 322 -10.05 17.71 19.17
CA ILE A 322 -11.06 17.51 18.11
C ILE A 322 -12.36 18.24 18.47
N LEU A 323 -12.85 18.12 19.70
CA LEU A 323 -14.08 18.81 20.13
C LEU A 323 -13.92 20.33 20.18
N SER A 324 -12.68 20.85 20.28
CA SER A 324 -12.38 22.29 20.12
C SER A 324 -12.13 22.71 18.67
N GLY A 325 -12.44 21.86 17.69
CA GLY A 325 -12.41 22.16 16.26
C GLY A 325 -11.05 21.98 15.61
N LEU A 326 -10.17 21.11 16.12
CA LEU A 326 -8.93 20.73 15.42
C LEU A 326 -9.28 19.95 14.16
N PRO A 327 -8.96 20.45 12.95
CA PRO A 327 -9.18 19.71 11.72
C PRO A 327 -8.53 18.34 11.78
N THR A 328 -9.34 17.28 11.55
CA THR A 328 -8.90 15.90 11.79
C THR A 328 -9.35 14.99 10.65
N VAL A 329 -8.40 14.20 10.14
CA VAL A 329 -8.64 13.05 9.27
C VAL A 329 -8.34 11.77 10.06
N ALA A 330 -9.31 10.84 10.15
CA ALA A 330 -9.17 9.58 10.86
C ALA A 330 -9.66 8.41 10.00
N GLU A 331 -8.75 7.53 9.60
CA GLU A 331 -8.99 6.42 8.69
C GLU A 331 -8.89 5.08 9.40
N CYS A 332 -9.84 4.17 9.19
CA CYS A 332 -9.80 2.77 9.61
C CYS A 332 -9.39 2.60 11.09
N GLY A 333 -8.14 2.29 11.38
CA GLY A 333 -7.61 2.21 12.75
C GLY A 333 -7.74 3.53 13.51
N GLY A 334 -7.49 4.66 12.87
CA GLY A 334 -7.69 5.99 13.42
C GLY A 334 -9.15 6.28 13.74
N PHE A 335 -10.08 5.85 12.86
CA PHE A 335 -11.52 5.93 13.12
C PHE A 335 -11.87 5.09 14.35
N LEU A 336 -11.41 3.83 14.43
CA LEU A 336 -11.65 2.96 15.59
C LEU A 336 -11.16 3.60 16.90
N TYR A 337 -10.05 4.31 16.87
CA TYR A 337 -9.52 4.99 18.03
C TYR A 337 -10.36 6.20 18.48
N LEU A 338 -11.13 6.83 17.57
CA LEU A 338 -12.04 7.92 17.93
C LEU A 338 -13.38 7.47 18.53
N LEU A 339 -13.69 6.17 18.50
CA LEU A 339 -14.92 5.62 19.07
C LEU A 339 -14.93 5.65 20.61
N GLN A 340 -16.06 5.32 21.22
CA GLN A 340 -16.15 5.15 22.68
C GLN A 340 -15.36 3.95 23.15
N SER A 341 -15.45 2.82 22.41
CA SER A 341 -14.73 1.60 22.76
C SER A 341 -14.50 0.69 21.55
N LEU A 342 -13.45 -0.12 21.63
CA LEU A 342 -13.13 -1.23 20.73
C LEU A 342 -13.03 -2.51 21.58
N ASP A 343 -13.85 -3.53 21.28
CA ASP A 343 -13.96 -4.77 22.05
C ASP A 343 -14.14 -4.56 23.58
N GLY A 344 -14.77 -3.44 23.97
CA GLY A 344 -14.99 -3.05 25.36
C GLY A 344 -13.86 -2.21 25.97
N ALA A 345 -12.69 -2.13 25.36
CA ALA A 345 -11.61 -1.25 25.77
C ALA A 345 -11.93 0.22 25.42
N ALA A 346 -11.76 1.14 26.38
CA ALA A 346 -12.04 2.54 26.15
C ALA A 346 -11.11 3.17 25.12
N MET A 347 -11.67 3.89 24.16
CA MET A 347 -10.93 4.65 23.14
C MET A 347 -11.09 6.16 23.40
N ALA A 348 -10.75 7.03 22.46
CA ALA A 348 -10.77 8.48 22.67
C ALA A 348 -12.18 9.04 22.92
N GLY A 349 -13.23 8.36 22.50
CA GLY A 349 -14.61 8.72 22.81
C GLY A 349 -15.07 10.05 22.19
N VAL A 350 -14.58 10.38 21.01
CA VAL A 350 -15.01 11.53 20.21
C VAL A 350 -16.36 11.24 19.55
N LEU A 351 -16.51 10.03 19.00
CA LEU A 351 -17.72 9.57 18.32
C LEU A 351 -18.56 8.70 19.28
N PRO A 352 -19.89 8.89 19.37
CA PRO A 352 -20.75 8.21 20.33
C PRO A 352 -21.15 6.79 19.85
N THR A 353 -20.22 6.02 19.34
CA THR A 353 -20.40 4.64 18.87
C THR A 353 -19.25 3.76 19.32
N SER A 354 -19.38 2.46 19.19
CA SER A 354 -18.36 1.46 19.52
C SER A 354 -18.20 0.45 18.40
N ALA A 355 -17.10 -0.29 18.44
CA ALA A 355 -16.81 -1.33 17.47
C ALA A 355 -16.35 -2.63 18.17
N HIS A 356 -16.43 -3.73 17.43
CA HIS A 356 -15.89 -5.03 17.81
C HIS A 356 -15.20 -5.68 16.61
N MET A 357 -14.18 -6.50 16.90
CA MET A 357 -13.51 -7.29 15.88
C MET A 357 -14.35 -8.49 15.48
N THR A 358 -14.31 -8.84 14.21
CA THR A 358 -15.02 -9.99 13.65
C THR A 358 -14.03 -10.94 12.97
N HIS A 359 -14.42 -12.21 12.83
CA HIS A 359 -13.63 -13.20 12.08
C HIS A 359 -13.89 -13.14 10.57
N ARG A 360 -14.76 -12.23 10.11
CA ARG A 360 -15.13 -12.09 8.70
C ARG A 360 -14.69 -10.73 8.21
N LEU A 361 -14.10 -10.73 7.01
CA LEU A 361 -13.81 -9.50 6.29
C LEU A 361 -15.14 -8.75 6.06
N GLN A 362 -15.16 -7.49 6.47
CA GLN A 362 -16.29 -6.58 6.29
C GLN A 362 -16.34 -6.05 4.84
N PRO A 363 -17.21 -5.11 4.47
CA PRO A 363 -17.14 -4.49 3.16
C PRO A 363 -15.69 -4.09 2.83
N PHE A 364 -15.18 -4.52 1.68
CA PHE A 364 -13.77 -4.33 1.33
C PHE A 364 -13.59 -4.05 -0.16
N GLY A 365 -12.42 -3.54 -0.50
CA GLY A 365 -11.97 -3.27 -1.85
C GLY A 365 -12.17 -1.82 -2.26
N TYR A 366 -12.10 -1.58 -3.55
CA TYR A 366 -12.26 -0.26 -4.12
C TYR A 366 -13.70 0.23 -4.05
N VAL A 367 -13.88 1.48 -3.64
CA VAL A 367 -15.15 2.19 -3.63
C VAL A 367 -14.95 3.64 -4.06
N THR A 368 -16.01 4.24 -4.61
CA THR A 368 -16.10 5.69 -4.78
C THR A 368 -16.97 6.24 -3.67
N LEU A 369 -16.44 7.18 -2.88
CA LEU A 369 -17.23 7.94 -1.92
C LEU A 369 -17.89 9.13 -2.61
N THR A 370 -19.14 9.40 -2.25
CA THR A 370 -19.87 10.64 -2.58
C THR A 370 -20.28 11.31 -1.29
N ALA A 371 -19.91 12.56 -1.08
CA ALA A 371 -20.31 13.34 0.10
C ALA A 371 -21.79 13.70 0.07
N ASN A 372 -22.50 13.46 1.17
CA ASN A 372 -23.92 13.81 1.32
C ASN A 372 -24.15 15.27 1.74
N SER A 373 -23.13 15.91 2.30
CA SER A 373 -23.13 17.32 2.74
C SER A 373 -21.75 17.94 2.59
N ASP A 374 -21.68 19.27 2.68
CA ASP A 374 -20.40 19.99 2.77
C ASP A 374 -19.65 19.55 4.02
N ASN A 375 -18.34 19.33 3.89
CA ASN A 375 -17.51 18.80 4.97
C ASN A 375 -16.03 19.19 4.79
N LEU A 376 -15.17 18.75 5.72
CA LEU A 376 -13.73 19.01 5.73
C LEU A 376 -13.05 18.72 4.39
N LEU A 377 -13.47 17.68 3.69
CA LEU A 377 -12.80 17.18 2.48
C LEU A 377 -13.34 17.80 1.19
N CYS A 378 -14.67 18.02 1.11
CA CYS A 378 -15.30 18.49 -0.12
C CYS A 378 -16.73 19.03 0.13
N GLU A 379 -17.27 19.70 -0.88
CA GLU A 379 -18.68 20.09 -0.95
C GLU A 379 -19.60 18.88 -1.18
N ALA A 380 -20.89 19.03 -0.90
CA ALA A 380 -21.91 18.05 -1.17
C ALA A 380 -21.88 17.56 -2.63
N GLY A 381 -21.97 16.26 -2.83
CA GLY A 381 -21.85 15.63 -4.16
C GLY A 381 -20.41 15.43 -4.63
N GLY A 382 -19.41 15.90 -3.89
CA GLY A 382 -18.00 15.66 -4.18
C GLY A 382 -17.69 14.16 -4.18
N GLN A 383 -16.94 13.69 -5.19
CA GLN A 383 -16.62 12.27 -5.38
C GLN A 383 -15.13 12.05 -5.44
N PHE A 384 -14.66 10.97 -4.79
CA PHE A 384 -13.28 10.51 -4.86
C PHE A 384 -13.15 9.01 -4.59
N PRO A 385 -12.17 8.33 -5.22
CA PRO A 385 -11.92 6.92 -5.02
C PRO A 385 -11.17 6.67 -3.71
N VAL A 386 -11.49 5.56 -3.04
CA VAL A 386 -10.87 5.12 -1.80
C VAL A 386 -10.77 3.59 -1.78
N HIS A 387 -10.02 3.07 -0.82
CA HIS A 387 -9.95 1.63 -0.54
C HIS A 387 -10.43 1.35 0.89
N GLU A 388 -11.17 0.25 1.06
CA GLU A 388 -11.67 -0.19 2.36
C GLU A 388 -11.26 -1.64 2.61
N PHE A 389 -10.65 -1.91 3.78
CA PHE A 389 -10.24 -3.26 4.17
C PHE A 389 -10.14 -3.34 5.69
N HIS A 390 -11.11 -3.99 6.33
CA HIS A 390 -11.13 -4.16 7.79
C HIS A 390 -11.91 -5.39 8.23
N TYR A 391 -11.61 -5.85 9.44
CA TYR A 391 -12.32 -6.93 10.12
C TYR A 391 -13.19 -6.40 11.27
N ALA A 392 -13.07 -5.14 11.63
CA ALA A 392 -13.89 -4.50 12.64
C ALA A 392 -15.29 -4.17 12.11
N GLN A 393 -16.30 -4.25 12.99
CA GLN A 393 -17.65 -3.81 12.74
C GLN A 393 -18.03 -2.76 13.79
N ALA A 394 -18.33 -1.55 13.37
CA ALA A 394 -18.89 -0.52 14.24
C ALA A 394 -20.41 -0.66 14.32
N VAL A 395 -20.96 -0.27 15.47
CA VAL A 395 -22.43 -0.25 15.72
C VAL A 395 -23.08 0.79 14.82
N ASP A 396 -22.42 1.94 14.65
CA ASP A 396 -22.78 2.98 13.70
C ASP A 396 -21.54 3.38 12.89
N ASN A 397 -21.66 3.33 11.57
CA ASN A 397 -20.61 3.66 10.62
C ASN A 397 -20.69 5.10 10.09
N GLY A 398 -21.67 5.90 10.56
CA GLY A 398 -21.97 7.20 10.00
C GLY A 398 -22.73 7.13 8.66
N THR A 399 -23.20 8.29 8.20
CA THR A 399 -24.02 8.43 7.00
C THR A 399 -23.65 9.63 6.14
N ASP A 400 -22.51 10.28 6.40
CA ASP A 400 -22.12 11.50 5.70
C ASP A 400 -21.55 11.28 4.31
N PHE A 401 -21.27 9.99 3.99
CA PHE A 401 -20.87 9.57 2.65
C PHE A 401 -21.67 8.37 2.15
N ARG A 402 -21.84 8.30 0.83
CA ARG A 402 -22.32 7.14 0.11
C ARG A 402 -21.14 6.44 -0.58
N ALA A 403 -20.83 5.22 -0.15
CA ALA A 403 -19.81 4.35 -0.77
C ALA A 403 -20.44 3.50 -1.87
N VAL A 404 -19.83 3.46 -3.07
CA VAL A 404 -20.29 2.68 -4.21
C VAL A 404 -19.14 1.87 -4.80
N LYS A 405 -19.30 0.55 -4.86
CA LYS A 405 -18.34 -0.36 -5.50
C LYS A 405 -18.47 -0.36 -7.02
N PRO A 406 -17.43 -0.75 -7.77
CA PRO A 406 -17.51 -0.93 -9.23
C PRO A 406 -18.63 -1.87 -9.70
N ASN A 407 -19.07 -2.82 -8.86
CA ASN A 407 -20.17 -3.74 -9.17
C ASN A 407 -21.56 -3.20 -8.79
N GLY A 408 -21.66 -1.93 -8.37
CA GLY A 408 -22.91 -1.26 -8.00
C GLY A 408 -23.38 -1.49 -6.56
N ARG A 409 -22.74 -2.37 -5.77
CA ARG A 409 -23.05 -2.49 -4.33
C ARG A 409 -22.73 -1.17 -3.62
N ALA A 410 -23.64 -0.70 -2.77
CA ALA A 410 -23.49 0.59 -2.11
C ALA A 410 -23.97 0.53 -0.66
N TRP A 411 -23.39 1.40 0.19
CA TRP A 411 -23.76 1.58 1.59
C TRP A 411 -23.42 3.00 2.04
N ASP A 412 -24.04 3.45 3.14
CA ASP A 412 -23.70 4.72 3.78
C ASP A 412 -22.60 4.47 4.80
N CYS A 413 -21.68 5.44 4.96
CA CYS A 413 -20.54 5.35 5.85
C CYS A 413 -19.94 6.73 6.16
N GLY A 414 -19.03 6.75 7.14
CA GLY A 414 -18.24 7.92 7.51
C GLY A 414 -19.01 8.96 8.29
N PHE A 415 -18.33 9.56 9.24
CA PHE A 415 -18.71 10.75 9.99
C PHE A 415 -17.92 11.93 9.45
N ALA A 416 -18.58 13.02 9.12
CA ALA A 416 -17.93 14.22 8.64
C ALA A 416 -18.57 15.49 9.18
N SER A 417 -17.77 16.54 9.29
CA SER A 417 -18.17 17.90 9.62
C SER A 417 -17.17 18.88 8.97
N ASP A 418 -17.31 20.16 9.23
CA ASP A 418 -16.36 21.18 8.78
C ASP A 418 -14.91 20.94 9.23
N THR A 419 -14.70 20.14 10.28
CA THR A 419 -13.39 19.91 10.89
C THR A 419 -13.04 18.43 11.09
N LEU A 420 -13.90 17.50 10.69
CA LEU A 420 -13.67 16.07 10.90
C LEU A 420 -14.01 15.28 9.65
N TYR A 421 -13.15 14.32 9.31
CA TYR A 421 -13.46 13.11 8.57
C TYR A 421 -13.07 11.92 9.41
N ALA A 422 -13.98 10.95 9.61
CA ALA A 422 -13.68 9.71 10.31
C ALA A 422 -14.49 8.54 9.70
N GLY A 423 -13.79 7.46 9.31
CA GLY A 423 -14.44 6.30 8.69
C GLY A 423 -13.46 5.16 8.38
N PHE A 424 -13.99 4.02 7.96
CA PHE A 424 -13.16 2.89 7.52
C PHE A 424 -12.41 3.13 6.20
N PRO A 425 -12.97 3.87 5.21
CA PRO A 425 -12.29 4.08 3.95
C PRO A 425 -10.98 4.86 4.11
N HIS A 426 -9.94 4.40 3.43
CA HIS A 426 -8.63 5.05 3.35
C HIS A 426 -8.57 5.99 2.16
N LEU A 427 -8.13 7.20 2.41
CA LEU A 427 -7.96 8.25 1.41
C LEU A 427 -6.64 8.08 0.66
N TYR A 428 -6.68 8.29 -0.66
CA TYR A 428 -5.48 8.43 -1.48
C TYR A 428 -5.46 9.85 -2.07
N PHE A 429 -4.69 10.74 -1.46
CA PHE A 429 -4.75 12.18 -1.76
C PHE A 429 -4.34 12.52 -3.20
N ARG A 430 -3.49 11.72 -3.83
CA ARG A 430 -3.15 11.95 -5.24
C ARG A 430 -4.32 11.70 -6.19
N ALA A 431 -5.25 10.82 -5.83
CA ALA A 431 -6.45 10.58 -6.65
C ALA A 431 -7.35 11.82 -6.75
N LYS A 432 -7.33 12.66 -5.73
CA LYS A 432 -8.13 13.89 -5.63
C LYS A 432 -7.43 14.88 -4.71
N THR A 433 -6.44 15.61 -5.23
CA THR A 433 -5.60 16.50 -4.44
C THR A 433 -6.37 17.62 -3.74
N GLU A 434 -7.55 17.98 -4.25
CA GLU A 434 -8.42 18.99 -3.66
C GLU A 434 -8.88 18.61 -2.24
N ILE A 435 -9.11 17.31 -1.93
CA ILE A 435 -9.50 16.91 -0.57
C ILE A 435 -8.38 17.15 0.44
N ALA A 436 -7.13 16.92 0.04
CA ALA A 436 -5.96 17.25 0.87
C ALA A 436 -5.77 18.77 0.99
N ALA A 437 -5.96 19.52 -0.10
CA ALA A 437 -5.87 20.97 -0.09
C ALA A 437 -6.93 21.59 0.83
N ASN A 438 -8.16 21.07 0.86
CA ASN A 438 -9.21 21.51 1.77
C ASN A 438 -8.85 21.24 3.23
N PHE A 439 -8.32 20.05 3.53
CA PHE A 439 -7.84 19.73 4.87
C PHE A 439 -6.72 20.69 5.31
N VAL A 440 -5.67 20.88 4.49
CA VAL A 440 -4.56 21.80 4.81
C VAL A 440 -5.06 23.25 4.96
N ARG A 441 -6.00 23.69 4.11
CA ARG A 441 -6.61 25.04 4.20
C ARG A 441 -7.33 25.22 5.52
N LYS A 442 -8.11 24.24 5.94
CA LYS A 442 -8.84 24.31 7.22
C LYS A 442 -7.90 24.34 8.41
N CYS A 443 -6.77 23.62 8.33
CA CYS A 443 -5.71 23.70 9.34
C CYS A 443 -5.09 25.12 9.40
N ALA A 444 -4.81 25.74 8.24
CA ALA A 444 -4.28 27.09 8.16
C ALA A 444 -5.25 28.14 8.71
N GLU A 445 -6.54 28.05 8.36
CA GLU A 445 -7.60 28.95 8.87
C GLU A 445 -7.67 28.93 10.40
N ARG A 446 -7.59 27.73 11.01
CA ARG A 446 -7.64 27.59 12.47
C ARG A 446 -6.46 28.27 13.16
N SER A 447 -5.28 28.22 12.58
CA SER A 447 -4.08 28.83 13.15
C SER A 447 -3.92 30.32 12.83
N GLY A 448 -4.80 30.90 12.01
CA GLY A 448 -4.71 32.30 11.56
C GLY A 448 -3.54 32.55 10.61
N LYS A 449 -3.13 31.52 9.89
CA LYS A 449 -2.01 31.54 8.92
C LYS A 449 -2.47 31.76 7.48
#